data_ab6b750ccde75566670f65207fa5e386
#
_entry.id   ab6b750ccde75566670f65207fa5e386
#
_cell.length_a   1.000
_cell.length_b   1.000
_cell.length_c   1.000
_cell.angle_alpha   90.00
_cell.angle_beta   90.00
_cell.angle_gamma   90.00
#
_symmetry.space_group_name_H-M   'P 1'
#
loop_
_entity.id
_entity.type
_entity.pdbx_description
1 polymer ?
#
loop_
_entity_poly.entity_id
_entity_poly.type
_entity_poly.pdbx_seq_one_letter_code
_entity_poly.pdbx_strand_id
1 'polypeptide(L)'
;MEKYIQDPVHGLIKLEKWQVSIIDTPQFQRLRRIKQLGFANLVYPGANHTRFEHCLGAMHLARILAKKLEMSDEIVVSALLHDISHPPFSHSCEGILKAYGCGHEAIEFSIRGELRDLIKELGFNIKRIADIVSGKTDSIVSGDIDVDRMDYLVRDSHYTGVAYGIFDISRLIEKIKFQNGIIVEEGGIKAAESLLISRFMMYPAVYYHHVCRIATKMFERAMERVIEAGLDPKRLFEIDDCEAMELIRLHDPEFYEFLRNRKLFKRAVYVGRDSVDLKEILKLKEKRIEERIAENAGVDRKYVIVDIPPIEDVREFRVRVEIDGKIEKLEDVSKVVKALKDSWIDNWRFGVYTKKEYVERVRKSAVEILRIDATVQSSLF
;
A
#
# COMPACT_ATOMS: atom_id res chain seq x y z
N MET A 1 17.33 -19.91 24.10
CA MET A 1 18.36 -19.40 23.20
C MET A 1 17.78 -18.18 22.52
N GLU A 2 18.46 -17.03 22.58
CA GLU A 2 18.06 -15.84 21.85
C GLU A 2 18.22 -16.08 20.35
N LYS A 3 17.27 -15.65 19.53
CA LYS A 3 17.35 -15.71 18.07
C LYS A 3 17.50 -14.30 17.50
N TYR A 4 18.19 -14.19 16.38
CA TYR A 4 18.43 -12.92 15.68
C TYR A 4 18.20 -13.11 14.19
N ILE A 5 17.67 -12.08 13.55
CA ILE A 5 17.54 -11.99 12.09
C ILE A 5 18.32 -10.77 11.62
N GLN A 6 19.16 -10.94 10.59
CA GLN A 6 19.82 -9.82 9.92
C GLN A 6 18.85 -9.17 8.94
N ASP A 7 18.55 -7.89 9.17
CA ASP A 7 17.68 -7.07 8.31
C ASP A 7 18.54 -5.99 7.61
N PRO A 8 18.33 -5.74 6.31
CA PRO A 8 19.17 -4.78 5.58
C PRO A 8 18.90 -3.32 5.95
N VAL A 9 17.77 -3.04 6.58
CA VAL A 9 17.35 -1.67 6.98
C VAL A 9 17.68 -1.41 8.45
N HIS A 10 17.31 -2.35 9.33
CA HIS A 10 17.44 -2.18 10.79
C HIS A 10 18.62 -2.93 11.39
N GLY A 11 19.42 -3.62 10.58
CA GLY A 11 20.54 -4.40 11.08
C GLY A 11 20.09 -5.66 11.82
N LEU A 12 20.61 -5.90 13.01
CA LEU A 12 20.37 -7.12 13.75
C LEU A 12 19.10 -7.02 14.61
N ILE A 13 18.03 -7.68 14.20
CA ILE A 13 16.76 -7.74 14.93
C ILE A 13 16.77 -8.93 15.90
N LYS A 14 16.69 -8.65 17.21
CA LYS A 14 16.55 -9.66 18.25
C LYS A 14 15.09 -10.16 18.29
N LEU A 15 14.92 -11.48 18.42
CA LEU A 15 13.62 -12.14 18.52
C LEU A 15 13.47 -12.86 19.86
N GLU A 16 12.32 -12.71 20.47
CA GLU A 16 11.90 -13.47 21.65
C GLU A 16 11.26 -14.81 21.22
N LYS A 17 11.16 -15.77 22.14
CA LYS A 17 10.64 -17.10 21.83
C LYS A 17 9.22 -17.03 21.26
N TRP A 18 8.34 -16.23 21.86
CA TRP A 18 6.96 -16.09 21.41
C TRP A 18 6.85 -15.45 20.01
N GLN A 19 7.72 -14.51 19.69
CA GLN A 19 7.80 -13.92 18.34
C GLN A 19 8.20 -14.98 17.31
N VAL A 20 9.21 -15.78 17.63
CA VAL A 20 9.66 -16.89 16.78
C VAL A 20 8.53 -17.88 16.54
N SER A 21 7.75 -18.24 17.57
CA SER A 21 6.62 -19.17 17.42
C SER A 21 5.56 -18.63 16.46
N ILE A 22 5.24 -17.34 16.52
CA ILE A 22 4.30 -16.68 15.59
C ILE A 22 4.89 -16.64 14.17
N ILE A 23 6.16 -16.25 14.05
CA ILE A 23 6.85 -16.15 12.76
C ILE A 23 6.92 -17.50 12.05
N ASP A 24 7.10 -18.59 12.78
CA ASP A 24 7.23 -19.94 12.21
C ASP A 24 5.86 -20.55 11.76
N THR A 25 4.72 -19.87 12.04
CA THR A 25 3.41 -20.34 11.56
C THR A 25 3.26 -20.24 10.04
N PRO A 26 2.54 -21.16 9.38
CA PRO A 26 2.33 -21.13 7.93
C PRO A 26 1.73 -19.81 7.43
N GLN A 27 0.82 -19.21 8.21
CA GLN A 27 0.16 -17.95 7.89
C GLN A 27 1.16 -16.81 7.80
N PHE A 28 2.11 -16.72 8.75
CA PHE A 28 3.14 -15.69 8.72
C PHE A 28 4.21 -15.99 7.66
N GLN A 29 4.60 -17.25 7.49
CA GLN A 29 5.56 -17.67 6.45
C GLN A 29 5.06 -17.39 5.03
N ARG A 30 3.74 -17.35 4.79
CA ARG A 30 3.14 -16.92 3.53
C ARG A 30 3.63 -15.54 3.08
N LEU A 31 3.82 -14.62 4.03
CA LEU A 31 4.26 -13.24 3.76
C LEU A 31 5.62 -13.16 3.06
N ARG A 32 6.48 -14.19 3.15
CA ARG A 32 7.74 -14.29 2.39
C ARG A 32 7.53 -14.33 0.87
N ARG A 33 6.33 -14.65 0.43
CA ARG A 33 5.97 -14.79 -0.98
C ARG A 33 4.94 -13.76 -1.42
N ILE A 34 4.77 -12.69 -0.64
CA ILE A 34 3.95 -11.52 -1.01
C ILE A 34 4.86 -10.30 -1.10
N LYS A 35 5.03 -9.78 -2.30
CA LYS A 35 5.83 -8.59 -2.55
C LYS A 35 5.19 -7.35 -1.92
N GLN A 36 5.97 -6.59 -1.17
CA GLN A 36 5.54 -5.34 -0.52
C GLN A 36 4.98 -4.34 -1.53
N LEU A 37 5.70 -4.13 -2.62
CA LEU A 37 5.37 -3.15 -3.65
C LEU A 37 4.75 -3.76 -4.92
N GLY A 38 4.18 -4.97 -4.81
CA GLY A 38 3.52 -5.64 -5.92
C GLY A 38 4.39 -5.71 -7.18
N PHE A 39 4.01 -4.99 -8.24
CA PHE A 39 4.68 -5.00 -9.53
C PHE A 39 5.79 -3.95 -9.68
N ALA A 40 6.19 -3.26 -8.61
CA ALA A 40 7.22 -2.22 -8.70
C ALA A 40 8.59 -2.75 -9.19
N ASN A 41 8.88 -4.02 -8.99
CA ASN A 41 10.08 -4.67 -9.52
C ASN A 41 10.18 -4.66 -11.05
N LEU A 42 9.09 -4.41 -11.76
CA LEU A 42 9.10 -4.22 -13.22
C LEU A 42 9.72 -2.87 -13.65
N VAL A 43 9.85 -1.94 -12.71
CA VAL A 43 10.46 -0.61 -12.89
C VAL A 43 11.74 -0.50 -12.09
N TYR A 44 11.70 -0.93 -10.84
CA TYR A 44 12.81 -0.90 -9.86
C TYR A 44 13.27 -2.34 -9.61
N PRO A 45 14.29 -2.84 -10.32
CA PRO A 45 14.66 -4.27 -10.27
C PRO A 45 15.01 -4.78 -8.88
N GLY A 46 15.45 -3.90 -7.97
CA GLY A 46 15.72 -4.20 -6.57
C GLY A 46 14.47 -4.36 -5.69
N ALA A 47 13.29 -3.88 -6.12
CA ALA A 47 12.05 -3.89 -5.35
C ALA A 47 11.42 -5.29 -5.26
N ASN A 48 12.12 -6.23 -4.62
CA ASN A 48 11.66 -7.61 -4.43
C ASN A 48 11.43 -7.98 -2.97
N HIS A 49 11.57 -7.04 -2.04
CA HIS A 49 11.27 -7.26 -0.63
C HIS A 49 9.80 -7.61 -0.40
N THR A 50 9.56 -8.28 0.70
CA THR A 50 8.31 -8.94 0.99
C THR A 50 7.63 -8.36 2.23
N ARG A 51 6.34 -8.63 2.41
CA ARG A 51 5.61 -8.29 3.63
C ARG A 51 6.23 -8.90 4.88
N PHE A 52 6.91 -10.04 4.74
CA PHE A 52 7.63 -10.69 5.85
C PHE A 52 8.71 -9.79 6.44
N GLU A 53 9.57 -9.23 5.59
CA GLU A 53 10.66 -8.34 6.03
C GLU A 53 10.10 -7.06 6.65
N HIS A 54 9.08 -6.49 6.04
CA HIS A 54 8.38 -5.31 6.54
C HIS A 54 7.76 -5.54 7.91
N CYS A 55 7.00 -6.63 8.11
CA CYS A 55 6.41 -6.96 9.41
C CYS A 55 7.46 -7.13 10.51
N LEU A 56 8.63 -7.70 10.18
CA LEU A 56 9.73 -7.79 11.13
C LEU A 56 10.31 -6.42 11.50
N GLY A 57 10.45 -5.54 10.53
CA GLY A 57 10.94 -4.17 10.76
C GLY A 57 9.94 -3.34 11.56
N ALA A 58 8.65 -3.37 11.21
CA ALA A 58 7.59 -2.69 11.95
C ALA A 58 7.50 -3.20 13.41
N MET A 59 7.58 -4.53 13.62
CA MET A 59 7.67 -5.13 14.96
C MET A 59 8.90 -4.65 15.73
N HIS A 60 10.06 -4.57 15.08
CA HIS A 60 11.29 -4.09 15.71
C HIS A 60 11.15 -2.66 16.21
N LEU A 61 10.64 -1.76 15.38
CA LEU A 61 10.37 -0.37 15.75
C LEU A 61 9.30 -0.26 16.85
N ALA A 62 8.23 -1.07 16.74
CA ALA A 62 7.19 -1.15 17.75
C ALA A 62 7.74 -1.55 19.12
N ARG A 63 8.64 -2.54 19.17
CA ARG A 63 9.27 -2.97 20.42
C ARG A 63 10.13 -1.87 21.05
N ILE A 64 10.91 -1.14 20.24
CA ILE A 64 11.72 -0.02 20.74
C ILE A 64 10.82 1.05 21.32
N LEU A 65 9.79 1.44 20.61
CA LEU A 65 8.88 2.52 20.99
C LEU A 65 7.96 2.08 22.17
N ALA A 66 7.45 0.84 22.16
CA ALA A 66 6.63 0.29 23.24
C ALA A 66 7.43 0.21 24.56
N LYS A 67 8.71 -0.17 24.50
CA LYS A 67 9.58 -0.16 25.68
C LYS A 67 9.77 1.25 26.25
N LYS A 68 9.98 2.25 25.37
CA LYS A 68 10.11 3.67 25.76
C LYS A 68 8.84 4.21 26.41
N LEU A 69 7.68 3.82 25.87
CA LEU A 69 6.36 4.32 26.26
C LEU A 69 5.66 3.45 27.29
N GLU A 70 6.35 2.42 27.82
CA GLU A 70 5.83 1.45 28.80
C GLU A 70 4.52 0.77 28.36
N MET A 71 4.41 0.46 27.04
CA MET A 71 3.26 -0.22 26.45
C MET A 71 3.40 -1.75 26.55
N SER A 72 2.25 -2.45 26.47
CA SER A 72 2.21 -3.91 26.50
C SER A 72 2.71 -4.58 25.23
N ASP A 73 3.11 -5.85 25.32
CA ASP A 73 3.51 -6.67 24.16
C ASP A 73 2.40 -6.88 23.12
N GLU A 74 1.13 -6.60 23.46
CA GLU A 74 0.04 -6.60 22.47
C GLU A 74 0.26 -5.59 21.35
N ILE A 75 0.94 -4.48 21.62
CA ILE A 75 1.34 -3.50 20.59
C ILE A 75 2.38 -4.13 19.65
N VAL A 76 3.34 -4.85 20.21
CA VAL A 76 4.43 -5.48 19.45
C VAL A 76 3.88 -6.62 18.57
N VAL A 77 2.98 -7.47 19.11
CA VAL A 77 2.34 -8.53 18.33
C VAL A 77 1.39 -7.94 17.27
N SER A 78 0.73 -6.83 17.56
CA SER A 78 -0.11 -6.13 16.58
C SER A 78 0.72 -5.61 15.41
N ALA A 79 1.90 -5.01 15.68
CA ALA A 79 2.83 -4.59 14.64
C ALA A 79 3.40 -5.78 13.85
N LEU A 80 3.66 -6.94 14.49
CA LEU A 80 4.10 -8.14 13.78
C LEU A 80 3.04 -8.67 12.82
N LEU A 81 1.76 -8.58 13.19
CA LEU A 81 0.64 -9.18 12.46
C LEU A 81 -0.16 -8.20 11.60
N HIS A 82 0.18 -6.91 11.58
CA HIS A 82 -0.66 -5.89 10.93
C HIS A 82 -0.94 -6.19 9.45
N ASP A 83 0.00 -6.79 8.76
CA ASP A 83 -0.07 -7.13 7.34
C ASP A 83 -0.41 -8.61 7.05
N ILE A 84 -0.76 -9.40 8.07
CA ILE A 84 -0.98 -10.85 7.92
C ILE A 84 -2.09 -11.20 6.92
N SER A 85 -3.04 -10.29 6.68
CA SER A 85 -4.17 -10.46 5.77
C SER A 85 -3.93 -9.91 4.37
N HIS A 86 -2.75 -9.40 4.05
CA HIS A 86 -2.51 -8.89 2.71
C HIS A 86 -2.68 -9.96 1.63
N PRO A 87 -3.42 -9.63 0.55
CA PRO A 87 -3.61 -10.51 -0.59
C PRO A 87 -2.36 -10.52 -1.48
N PRO A 88 -2.32 -11.41 -2.51
CA PRO A 88 -1.23 -11.44 -3.49
C PRO A 88 -0.97 -10.07 -4.12
N PHE A 89 0.32 -9.77 -4.33
CA PHE A 89 0.79 -8.48 -4.85
C PHE A 89 0.24 -7.28 -4.06
N SER A 90 0.02 -7.47 -2.76
CA SER A 90 -0.38 -6.42 -1.80
C SER A 90 -1.66 -5.70 -2.24
N HIS A 91 -1.61 -4.39 -2.47
CA HIS A 91 -2.77 -3.56 -2.81
C HIS A 91 -3.44 -3.88 -4.16
N SER A 92 -2.85 -4.77 -4.97
CA SER A 92 -3.37 -5.10 -6.30
C SER A 92 -4.72 -5.86 -6.31
N CYS A 93 -5.16 -6.39 -5.17
CA CYS A 93 -6.47 -7.05 -5.04
C CYS A 93 -7.50 -6.26 -4.22
N GLU A 94 -7.15 -5.07 -3.74
CA GLU A 94 -8.05 -4.31 -2.84
C GLU A 94 -9.39 -3.93 -3.48
N GLY A 95 -9.36 -3.53 -4.76
CA GLY A 95 -10.58 -3.22 -5.51
C GLY A 95 -11.53 -4.41 -5.55
N ILE A 96 -10.99 -5.60 -5.77
CA ILE A 96 -11.74 -6.85 -5.77
C ILE A 96 -12.32 -7.13 -4.37
N LEU A 97 -11.46 -7.15 -3.35
CA LEU A 97 -11.89 -7.44 -1.97
C LEU A 97 -12.96 -6.48 -1.47
N LYS A 98 -12.82 -5.17 -1.78
CA LYS A 98 -13.85 -4.17 -1.46
C LYS A 98 -15.19 -4.47 -2.14
N ALA A 99 -15.19 -4.90 -3.39
CA ALA A 99 -16.40 -5.26 -4.13
C ALA A 99 -17.16 -6.42 -3.47
N TYR A 100 -16.45 -7.32 -2.77
CA TYR A 100 -17.02 -8.44 -2.02
C TYR A 100 -17.18 -8.18 -0.51
N GLY A 101 -17.05 -6.91 -0.07
CA GLY A 101 -17.22 -6.51 1.33
C GLY A 101 -16.08 -6.94 2.25
N CYS A 102 -14.92 -7.28 1.70
CA CYS A 102 -13.73 -7.69 2.43
C CYS A 102 -12.63 -6.64 2.28
N GLY A 103 -11.99 -6.23 3.38
CA GLY A 103 -10.80 -5.38 3.37
C GLY A 103 -9.57 -6.14 3.88
N HIS A 104 -8.36 -5.73 3.50
CA HIS A 104 -7.11 -6.32 4.00
C HIS A 104 -6.93 -6.12 5.53
N GLU A 105 -7.63 -5.14 6.11
CA GLU A 105 -7.68 -4.89 7.55
C GLU A 105 -8.46 -5.96 8.33
N ALA A 106 -9.16 -6.85 7.63
CA ALA A 106 -9.89 -7.96 8.26
C ALA A 106 -8.93 -9.06 8.74
N ILE A 107 -8.00 -8.68 9.61
CA ILE A 107 -6.95 -9.51 10.21
C ILE A 107 -7.53 -10.82 10.81
N GLU A 108 -8.77 -10.79 11.29
CA GLU A 108 -9.47 -11.95 11.83
C GLU A 108 -9.63 -13.09 10.83
N PHE A 109 -9.69 -12.79 9.52
CA PHE A 109 -9.73 -13.80 8.47
C PHE A 109 -8.43 -14.60 8.36
N SER A 110 -7.30 -13.98 8.69
CA SER A 110 -5.97 -14.59 8.56
C SER A 110 -5.46 -15.17 9.88
N ILE A 111 -5.95 -14.68 11.03
CA ILE A 111 -5.67 -15.28 12.34
C ILE A 111 -6.58 -16.49 12.55
N ARG A 112 -6.16 -17.66 12.04
CA ARG A 112 -6.91 -18.92 12.10
C ARG A 112 -5.99 -20.11 12.33
N GLY A 113 -6.60 -21.29 12.60
CA GLY A 113 -5.85 -22.53 12.78
C GLY A 113 -4.76 -22.38 13.83
N GLU A 114 -3.58 -22.91 13.54
CA GLU A 114 -2.42 -22.90 14.44
C GLU A 114 -2.06 -21.50 14.97
N LEU A 115 -2.06 -20.49 14.11
CA LEU A 115 -1.78 -19.10 14.54
C LEU A 115 -2.80 -18.60 15.57
N ARG A 116 -4.08 -18.92 15.40
CA ARG A 116 -5.14 -18.51 16.33
C ARG A 116 -4.97 -19.16 17.70
N ASP A 117 -4.67 -20.45 17.70
CA ASP A 117 -4.50 -21.21 18.92
C ASP A 117 -3.26 -20.75 19.67
N LEU A 118 -2.17 -20.54 18.97
CA LEU A 118 -0.92 -20.00 19.51
C LEU A 118 -1.09 -18.60 20.14
N ILE A 119 -1.78 -17.67 19.47
CA ILE A 119 -2.03 -16.32 20.00
C ILE A 119 -2.80 -16.39 21.31
N LYS A 120 -3.79 -17.30 21.41
CA LYS A 120 -4.56 -17.51 22.66
C LYS A 120 -3.70 -18.14 23.75
N GLU A 121 -2.87 -19.14 23.40
CA GLU A 121 -1.95 -19.79 24.34
C GLU A 121 -0.94 -18.79 24.92
N LEU A 122 -0.47 -17.86 24.12
CA LEU A 122 0.41 -16.77 24.54
C LEU A 122 -0.32 -15.69 25.37
N GLY A 123 -1.62 -15.79 25.53
CA GLY A 123 -2.43 -14.87 26.35
C GLY A 123 -2.82 -13.56 25.65
N PHE A 124 -2.60 -13.44 24.34
CA PHE A 124 -2.98 -12.24 23.58
C PHE A 124 -4.45 -12.26 23.14
N ASN A 125 -5.06 -11.07 23.08
CA ASN A 125 -6.45 -10.91 22.69
C ASN A 125 -6.56 -10.56 21.19
N ILE A 126 -7.07 -11.50 20.38
CA ILE A 126 -7.19 -11.34 18.93
C ILE A 126 -8.04 -10.12 18.54
N LYS A 127 -9.15 -9.88 19.25
CA LYS A 127 -9.99 -8.71 18.98
C LYS A 127 -9.25 -7.40 19.26
N ARG A 128 -8.48 -7.34 20.33
CA ARG A 128 -7.68 -6.16 20.67
C ARG A 128 -6.58 -5.93 19.63
N ILE A 129 -5.91 -7.01 19.16
CA ILE A 129 -4.96 -6.93 18.04
C ILE A 129 -5.66 -6.34 16.80
N ALA A 130 -6.85 -6.85 16.44
CA ALA A 130 -7.61 -6.36 15.30
C ALA A 130 -8.04 -4.89 15.46
N ASP A 131 -8.45 -4.47 16.66
CA ASP A 131 -8.82 -3.08 16.96
C ASP A 131 -7.62 -2.12 16.88
N ILE A 132 -6.43 -2.57 17.30
CA ILE A 132 -5.16 -1.81 17.16
C ILE A 132 -4.79 -1.65 15.69
N VAL A 133 -4.78 -2.75 14.93
CA VAL A 133 -4.38 -2.74 13.51
C VAL A 133 -5.36 -1.93 12.66
N SER A 134 -6.65 -2.01 12.93
CA SER A 134 -7.69 -1.25 12.20
C SER A 134 -7.79 0.23 12.61
N GLY A 135 -6.98 0.69 13.57
CA GLY A 135 -7.02 2.07 14.05
C GLY A 135 -8.27 2.43 14.86
N LYS A 136 -9.04 1.45 15.33
CA LYS A 136 -10.16 1.66 16.27
C LYS A 136 -9.68 2.04 17.66
N THR A 137 -8.46 1.69 17.97
CA THR A 137 -7.78 2.07 19.22
C THR A 137 -6.53 2.85 18.86
N ASP A 138 -6.36 4.02 19.47
CA ASP A 138 -5.14 4.81 19.30
C ASP A 138 -3.92 3.98 19.68
N SER A 139 -2.95 3.92 18.77
CA SER A 139 -1.74 3.11 18.95
C SER A 139 -0.55 3.70 18.21
N ILE A 140 0.60 3.07 18.36
CA ILE A 140 1.80 3.38 17.56
C ILE A 140 1.88 2.55 16.28
N VAL A 141 0.92 1.66 16.03
CA VAL A 141 0.90 0.73 14.87
C VAL A 141 0.09 1.30 13.73
N SER A 142 -0.97 2.05 14.03
CA SER A 142 -1.85 2.66 13.02
C SER A 142 -2.13 4.11 13.41
N GLY A 143 -1.64 5.06 12.64
CA GLY A 143 -1.76 6.50 12.91
C GLY A 143 -1.12 7.35 11.82
N ASP A 144 -0.95 8.66 12.06
CA ASP A 144 -0.36 9.58 11.08
C ASP A 144 1.18 9.46 11.02
N ILE A 145 1.80 9.19 12.16
CA ILE A 145 3.21 8.82 12.31
C ILE A 145 3.21 7.53 13.13
N ASP A 146 3.43 6.40 12.49
CA ASP A 146 3.39 5.08 13.08
C ASP A 146 4.59 4.22 12.67
N VAL A 147 4.76 3.09 13.32
CA VAL A 147 5.89 2.19 13.06
C VAL A 147 5.81 1.52 11.69
N ASP A 148 4.59 1.35 11.13
CA ASP A 148 4.36 0.87 9.78
C ASP A 148 5.01 1.83 8.77
N ARG A 149 4.65 3.13 8.81
CA ARG A 149 5.22 4.17 7.94
C ARG A 149 6.71 4.34 8.15
N MET A 150 7.17 4.28 9.40
CA MET A 150 8.60 4.40 9.71
C MET A 150 9.41 3.28 9.07
N ASP A 151 8.89 2.05 9.00
CA ASP A 151 9.59 0.96 8.35
C ASP A 151 9.46 1.04 6.82
N TYR A 152 8.22 1.06 6.28
CA TYR A 152 8.07 0.89 4.85
C TYR A 152 8.70 2.01 4.03
N LEU A 153 8.67 3.27 4.49
CA LEU A 153 9.28 4.37 3.73
C LEU A 153 10.79 4.16 3.52
N VAL A 154 11.49 3.80 4.57
CA VAL A 154 12.95 3.56 4.48
C VAL A 154 13.25 2.26 3.74
N ARG A 155 12.47 1.21 3.98
CA ARG A 155 12.62 -0.09 3.31
C ARG A 155 12.36 0.00 1.82
N ASP A 156 11.26 0.64 1.42
CA ASP A 156 10.91 0.84 0.02
C ASP A 156 11.96 1.68 -0.70
N SER A 157 12.46 2.75 -0.05
CA SER A 157 13.55 3.57 -0.56
C SER A 157 14.82 2.74 -0.77
N HIS A 158 15.19 1.92 0.22
CA HIS A 158 16.36 1.05 0.14
C HIS A 158 16.28 0.09 -1.06
N TYR A 159 15.16 -0.63 -1.21
CA TYR A 159 15.01 -1.65 -2.23
C TYR A 159 14.69 -1.10 -3.64
N THR A 160 14.06 0.05 -3.74
CA THR A 160 13.84 0.72 -5.03
C THR A 160 15.08 1.47 -5.51
N GLY A 161 15.97 1.86 -4.59
CA GLY A 161 17.13 2.68 -4.86
C GLY A 161 16.81 4.18 -5.05
N VAL A 162 15.59 4.63 -4.71
CA VAL A 162 15.24 6.06 -4.75
C VAL A 162 15.66 6.73 -3.43
N ALA A 163 16.06 7.99 -3.47
CA ALA A 163 16.59 8.71 -2.31
C ALA A 163 15.54 9.48 -1.51
N TYR A 164 14.25 9.16 -1.67
CA TYR A 164 13.16 9.98 -1.10
C TYR A 164 12.65 9.50 0.26
N GLY A 165 12.78 8.22 0.60
CA GLY A 165 12.23 7.63 1.82
C GLY A 165 13.14 7.71 3.05
N ILE A 166 14.20 8.53 3.03
CA ILE A 166 15.20 8.60 4.10
C ILE A 166 14.87 9.74 5.06
N PHE A 167 14.75 9.43 6.36
CA PHE A 167 14.57 10.40 7.44
C PHE A 167 15.16 9.86 8.75
N ASP A 168 15.28 10.72 9.76
CA ASP A 168 15.89 10.35 11.05
C ASP A 168 14.86 9.63 11.95
N ILE A 169 14.75 8.30 11.78
CA ILE A 169 13.89 7.43 12.59
C ILE A 169 14.27 7.50 14.07
N SER A 170 15.56 7.46 14.38
CA SER A 170 16.05 7.43 15.75
C SER A 170 15.63 8.69 16.50
N ARG A 171 15.78 9.84 15.86
CA ARG A 171 15.35 11.13 16.42
C ARG A 171 13.84 11.17 16.61
N LEU A 172 13.09 10.64 15.64
CA LEU A 172 11.63 10.62 15.73
C LEU A 172 11.17 9.75 16.88
N ILE A 173 11.67 8.51 17.01
CA ILE A 173 11.37 7.60 18.13
C ILE A 173 11.71 8.25 19.47
N GLU A 174 12.88 8.91 19.58
CA GLU A 174 13.29 9.57 20.82
C GLU A 174 12.35 10.70 21.22
N LYS A 175 11.71 11.36 20.25
CA LYS A 175 10.87 12.53 20.48
C LYS A 175 9.36 12.23 20.42
N ILE A 176 8.96 10.97 20.38
CA ILE A 176 7.56 10.57 20.48
C ILE A 176 7.15 10.41 21.94
N LYS A 177 6.00 11.00 22.28
CA LYS A 177 5.17 10.73 23.45
C LYS A 177 3.85 10.09 23.04
N PHE A 178 3.15 9.47 23.96
CA PHE A 178 1.84 8.90 23.72
C PHE A 178 0.81 9.41 24.73
N GLN A 179 -0.19 10.12 24.22
CA GLN A 179 -1.32 10.62 24.99
C GLN A 179 -2.55 10.65 24.08
N ASN A 180 -3.41 9.62 24.17
CA ASN A 180 -4.52 9.43 23.26
C ASN A 180 -4.05 9.56 21.78
N GLY A 181 -3.02 8.74 21.43
CA GLY A 181 -2.30 8.77 20.15
C GLY A 181 -0.93 9.45 20.25
N ILE A 182 -0.18 9.39 19.15
CA ILE A 182 1.19 9.92 19.06
C ILE A 182 1.21 11.45 19.12
N ILE A 183 2.16 11.97 19.89
CA ILE A 183 2.55 13.40 19.94
C ILE A 183 4.06 13.47 19.74
N VAL A 184 4.53 14.38 18.89
CA VAL A 184 5.95 14.62 18.67
C VAL A 184 6.39 15.86 19.44
N GLU A 185 7.37 15.70 20.31
CA GLU A 185 7.97 16.85 21.03
C GLU A 185 8.67 17.79 20.05
N GLU A 186 8.82 19.07 20.42
CA GLU A 186 9.42 20.12 19.61
C GLU A 186 10.75 19.70 18.94
N GLY A 187 11.65 19.04 19.67
CA GLY A 187 12.92 18.54 19.14
C GLY A 187 12.80 17.43 18.07
N GLY A 188 11.60 16.88 17.83
CA GLY A 188 11.30 15.88 16.81
C GLY A 188 10.58 16.42 15.58
N ILE A 189 10.16 17.70 15.59
CA ILE A 189 9.36 18.28 14.51
C ILE A 189 10.03 18.13 13.14
N LYS A 190 11.34 18.38 13.04
CA LYS A 190 12.06 18.24 11.77
C LYS A 190 12.12 16.80 11.24
N ALA A 191 12.20 15.82 12.13
CA ALA A 191 12.13 14.41 11.75
C ALA A 191 10.72 14.04 11.27
N ALA A 192 9.67 14.56 11.91
CA ALA A 192 8.29 14.37 11.49
C ALA A 192 7.99 15.05 10.13
N GLU A 193 8.45 16.28 9.92
CA GLU A 193 8.38 16.96 8.61
C GLU A 193 9.07 16.12 7.52
N SER A 194 10.27 15.58 7.81
CA SER A 194 11.05 14.78 6.87
C SER A 194 10.34 13.49 6.50
N LEU A 195 9.68 12.81 7.45
CA LEU A 195 8.85 11.63 7.18
C LEU A 195 7.70 11.98 6.22
N LEU A 196 6.99 13.07 6.44
CA LEU A 196 5.87 13.50 5.58
C LEU A 196 6.34 13.91 4.18
N ILE A 197 7.51 14.59 4.07
CA ILE A 197 8.15 14.90 2.80
C ILE A 197 8.53 13.61 2.08
N SER A 198 9.17 12.67 2.76
CA SER A 198 9.56 11.36 2.22
C SER A 198 8.35 10.65 1.63
N ARG A 199 7.26 10.59 2.37
CA ARG A 199 6.02 9.99 1.91
C ARG A 199 5.48 10.69 0.67
N PHE A 200 5.35 12.02 0.70
CA PHE A 200 4.88 12.80 -0.43
C PHE A 200 5.66 12.52 -1.72
N MET A 201 6.99 12.43 -1.61
CA MET A 201 7.87 12.18 -2.76
C MET A 201 7.81 10.72 -3.24
N MET A 202 7.62 9.75 -2.34
CA MET A 202 7.51 8.34 -2.70
C MET A 202 6.24 8.03 -3.51
N TYR A 203 5.15 8.77 -3.33
CA TYR A 203 3.90 8.55 -4.05
C TYR A 203 4.06 8.67 -5.57
N PRO A 204 4.42 9.82 -6.15
CA PRO A 204 4.60 9.94 -7.60
C PRO A 204 5.78 9.11 -8.13
N ALA A 205 6.85 8.97 -7.33
CA ALA A 205 8.05 8.28 -7.76
C ALA A 205 7.85 6.76 -7.82
N VAL A 206 7.23 6.15 -6.81
CA VAL A 206 7.15 4.68 -6.66
C VAL A 206 5.72 4.18 -6.69
N TYR A 207 4.87 4.62 -5.74
CA TYR A 207 3.55 4.01 -5.53
C TYR A 207 2.57 4.28 -6.67
N TYR A 208 2.62 5.47 -7.28
CA TYR A 208 1.79 5.85 -8.43
C TYR A 208 2.55 5.86 -9.75
N HIS A 209 3.75 5.24 -9.80
CA HIS A 209 4.45 5.11 -11.07
C HIS A 209 3.56 4.39 -12.10
N HIS A 210 3.36 5.02 -13.26
CA HIS A 210 2.37 4.56 -14.24
C HIS A 210 2.55 3.11 -14.72
N VAL A 211 3.79 2.61 -14.81
CA VAL A 211 4.04 1.20 -15.20
C VAL A 211 3.57 0.25 -14.10
N CYS A 212 3.79 0.60 -12.82
CA CYS A 212 3.31 -0.18 -11.68
C CYS A 212 1.77 -0.21 -11.70
N ARG A 213 1.13 0.96 -11.90
CA ARG A 213 -0.34 1.07 -12.00
C ARG A 213 -0.91 0.22 -13.15
N ILE A 214 -0.29 0.28 -14.34
CA ILE A 214 -0.71 -0.55 -15.47
C ILE A 214 -0.64 -2.05 -15.14
N ALA A 215 0.48 -2.51 -14.59
CA ALA A 215 0.66 -3.92 -14.23
C ALA A 215 -0.33 -4.36 -13.15
N THR A 216 -0.54 -3.53 -12.12
CA THR A 216 -1.55 -3.74 -11.08
C THR A 216 -2.95 -3.89 -11.67
N LYS A 217 -3.38 -2.97 -12.53
CA LYS A 217 -4.71 -3.03 -13.17
C LYS A 217 -4.85 -4.21 -14.13
N MET A 218 -3.80 -4.59 -14.84
CA MET A 218 -3.81 -5.82 -15.66
C MET A 218 -3.95 -7.07 -14.80
N PHE A 219 -3.25 -7.14 -13.68
CA PHE A 219 -3.36 -8.24 -12.73
C PHE A 219 -4.76 -8.29 -12.08
N GLU A 220 -5.28 -7.16 -11.61
CA GLU A 220 -6.63 -7.03 -11.06
C GLU A 220 -7.68 -7.56 -12.04
N ARG A 221 -7.56 -7.18 -13.32
CA ARG A 221 -8.46 -7.64 -14.39
C ARG A 221 -8.37 -9.15 -14.63
N ALA A 222 -7.17 -9.72 -14.59
CA ALA A 222 -6.99 -11.17 -14.73
C ALA A 222 -7.56 -11.93 -13.51
N MET A 223 -7.35 -11.43 -12.30
CA MET A 223 -7.90 -12.03 -11.08
C MET A 223 -9.42 -11.94 -11.01
N GLU A 224 -10.04 -10.86 -11.51
CA GLU A 224 -11.51 -10.80 -11.64
C GLU A 224 -12.04 -11.97 -12.47
N ARG A 225 -11.39 -12.34 -13.58
CA ARG A 225 -11.80 -13.50 -14.41
C ARG A 225 -11.61 -14.83 -13.68
N VAL A 226 -10.56 -14.95 -12.86
CA VAL A 226 -10.37 -16.13 -12.01
C VAL A 226 -11.51 -16.28 -11.02
N ILE A 227 -11.99 -15.18 -10.44
CA ILE A 227 -13.12 -15.17 -9.51
C ILE A 227 -14.43 -15.45 -10.27
N GLU A 228 -14.64 -14.84 -11.43
CA GLU A 228 -15.79 -15.13 -12.31
C GLU A 228 -15.84 -16.61 -12.74
N ALA A 229 -14.68 -17.26 -12.85
CA ALA A 229 -14.57 -18.71 -13.10
C ALA A 229 -14.80 -19.60 -11.87
N GLY A 230 -15.07 -19.02 -10.69
CA GLY A 230 -15.50 -19.73 -9.49
C GLY A 230 -14.56 -19.72 -8.29
N LEU A 231 -13.47 -18.95 -8.32
CA LEU A 231 -12.63 -18.75 -7.13
C LEU A 231 -13.40 -17.96 -6.07
N ASP A 232 -13.49 -18.48 -4.84
CA ASP A 232 -13.98 -17.71 -3.70
C ASP A 232 -13.02 -16.51 -3.42
N PRO A 233 -13.49 -15.25 -3.45
CA PRO A 233 -12.66 -14.09 -3.16
C PRO A 233 -11.92 -14.15 -1.83
N LYS A 234 -12.46 -14.84 -0.82
CA LYS A 234 -11.79 -15.02 0.48
C LYS A 234 -10.50 -15.81 0.39
N ARG A 235 -10.33 -16.62 -0.65
CA ARG A 235 -9.07 -17.35 -0.91
C ARG A 235 -7.90 -16.42 -1.15
N LEU A 236 -8.14 -15.14 -1.53
CA LEU A 236 -7.09 -14.13 -1.68
C LEU A 236 -6.35 -13.83 -0.35
N PHE A 237 -6.96 -14.11 0.80
CA PHE A 237 -6.28 -14.01 2.09
C PHE A 237 -5.39 -15.23 2.42
N GLU A 238 -5.44 -16.27 1.60
CA GLU A 238 -4.76 -17.54 1.86
C GLU A 238 -3.61 -17.81 0.90
N ILE A 239 -3.75 -17.39 -0.35
CA ILE A 239 -2.78 -17.60 -1.41
C ILE A 239 -1.71 -16.52 -1.43
N ASP A 240 -0.61 -16.81 -2.11
CA ASP A 240 0.51 -15.86 -2.31
C ASP A 240 0.63 -15.43 -3.79
N ASP A 241 1.66 -14.62 -4.10
CA ASP A 241 1.90 -14.10 -5.45
C ASP A 241 2.08 -15.21 -6.50
N CYS A 242 2.76 -16.30 -6.12
CA CYS A 242 3.03 -17.40 -7.03
C CYS A 242 1.74 -18.19 -7.34
N GLU A 243 0.95 -18.47 -6.32
CA GLU A 243 -0.34 -19.17 -6.46
C GLU A 243 -1.33 -18.33 -7.27
N ALA A 244 -1.38 -17.00 -7.03
CA ALA A 244 -2.23 -16.10 -7.82
C ALA A 244 -1.83 -16.09 -9.31
N MET A 245 -0.54 -16.02 -9.61
CA MET A 245 -0.06 -16.11 -11.00
C MET A 245 -0.35 -17.45 -11.65
N GLU A 246 -0.30 -18.55 -10.89
CA GLU A 246 -0.66 -19.87 -11.41
C GLU A 246 -2.16 -19.96 -11.72
N LEU A 247 -3.03 -19.41 -10.86
CA LEU A 247 -4.46 -19.30 -11.13
C LEU A 247 -4.75 -18.48 -12.40
N ILE A 248 -4.06 -17.37 -12.59
CA ILE A 248 -4.18 -16.57 -13.82
C ILE A 248 -3.68 -17.40 -15.02
N ARG A 249 -2.59 -18.15 -14.91
CA ARG A 249 -2.09 -19.00 -15.99
C ARG A 249 -3.14 -19.99 -16.47
N LEU A 250 -3.92 -20.55 -15.54
CA LEU A 250 -4.95 -21.55 -15.84
C LEU A 250 -6.23 -20.94 -16.45
N HIS A 251 -6.64 -19.76 -15.98
CA HIS A 251 -7.94 -19.16 -16.36
C HIS A 251 -7.82 -18.03 -17.39
N ASP A 252 -6.67 -17.36 -17.48
CA ASP A 252 -6.40 -16.28 -18.44
C ASP A 252 -4.92 -16.31 -18.91
N PRO A 253 -4.55 -17.34 -19.69
CA PRO A 253 -3.16 -17.52 -20.14
C PRO A 253 -2.61 -16.33 -20.95
N GLU A 254 -3.46 -15.58 -21.64
CA GLU A 254 -3.02 -14.39 -22.40
C GLU A 254 -2.51 -13.31 -21.43
N PHE A 255 -3.26 -12.97 -20.39
CA PHE A 255 -2.84 -11.96 -19.42
C PHE A 255 -1.66 -12.44 -18.56
N TYR A 256 -1.59 -13.74 -18.26
CA TYR A 256 -0.41 -14.33 -17.64
C TYR A 256 0.84 -14.06 -18.46
N GLU A 257 0.82 -14.34 -19.78
CA GLU A 257 1.95 -14.08 -20.67
C GLU A 257 2.31 -12.59 -20.78
N PHE A 258 1.30 -11.69 -20.72
CA PHE A 258 1.57 -10.26 -20.71
C PHE A 258 2.32 -9.82 -19.45
N LEU A 259 1.87 -10.26 -18.28
CA LEU A 259 2.48 -9.92 -16.99
C LEU A 259 3.87 -10.54 -16.87
N ARG A 260 3.98 -11.86 -17.14
CA ARG A 260 5.23 -12.62 -17.03
C ARG A 260 6.33 -12.05 -17.90
N ASN A 261 6.00 -11.71 -19.15
CA ASN A 261 6.97 -11.24 -20.14
C ASN A 261 7.06 -9.72 -20.23
N ARG A 262 6.48 -9.00 -19.26
CA ARG A 262 6.45 -7.53 -19.23
C ARG A 262 5.91 -6.90 -20.53
N LYS A 263 4.96 -7.57 -21.21
CA LYS A 263 4.24 -7.06 -22.39
C LYS A 263 3.04 -6.21 -21.93
N LEU A 264 3.33 -5.20 -21.13
CA LEU A 264 2.31 -4.37 -20.48
C LEU A 264 1.59 -3.47 -21.48
N PHE A 265 0.32 -3.19 -21.19
CA PHE A 265 -0.48 -2.20 -21.88
C PHE A 265 0.20 -0.84 -21.90
N LYS A 266 -0.25 0.04 -22.77
CA LYS A 266 0.28 1.39 -22.98
C LYS A 266 -0.77 2.42 -22.59
N ARG A 267 -0.31 3.59 -22.23
CA ARG A 267 -1.19 4.73 -21.93
C ARG A 267 -1.85 5.24 -23.20
N ALA A 268 -3.16 5.08 -23.30
CA ALA A 268 -3.97 5.79 -24.28
C ALA A 268 -4.29 7.20 -23.77
N VAL A 269 -4.64 7.31 -22.49
CA VAL A 269 -4.82 8.56 -21.74
C VAL A 269 -4.09 8.45 -20.41
N TYR A 270 -3.46 9.54 -19.96
CA TYR A 270 -2.88 9.66 -18.61
C TYR A 270 -2.80 11.13 -18.24
N VAL A 271 -3.72 11.60 -17.41
CA VAL A 271 -3.92 13.02 -17.14
C VAL A 271 -4.13 13.33 -15.66
N GLY A 272 -3.79 14.55 -15.25
CA GLY A 272 -4.05 15.05 -13.90
C GLY A 272 -5.49 15.50 -13.69
N ARG A 273 -5.77 15.91 -12.46
CA ARG A 273 -7.11 16.38 -12.04
C ARG A 273 -7.67 17.53 -12.89
N ASP A 274 -6.80 18.43 -13.34
CA ASP A 274 -7.21 19.65 -14.04
C ASP A 274 -7.68 19.37 -15.49
N SER A 275 -7.44 18.16 -15.99
CA SER A 275 -7.83 17.76 -17.35
C SER A 275 -9.15 17.01 -17.41
N VAL A 276 -9.79 16.78 -16.26
CA VAL A 276 -11.05 16.01 -16.15
C VAL A 276 -11.98 16.65 -15.12
N ASP A 277 -13.31 16.48 -15.30
CA ASP A 277 -14.24 16.76 -14.20
C ASP A 277 -14.11 15.68 -13.12
N LEU A 278 -13.30 15.96 -12.10
CA LEU A 278 -12.99 15.03 -11.04
C LEU A 278 -14.23 14.52 -10.31
N LYS A 279 -15.24 15.41 -10.08
CA LYS A 279 -16.48 15.02 -9.39
C LYS A 279 -17.30 14.04 -10.21
N GLU A 280 -17.33 14.21 -11.50
CA GLU A 280 -18.04 13.31 -12.40
C GLU A 280 -17.27 11.99 -12.58
N ILE A 281 -15.96 12.04 -12.80
CA ILE A 281 -15.11 10.85 -12.98
C ILE A 281 -15.19 9.89 -11.76
N LEU A 282 -15.15 10.43 -10.54
CA LEU A 282 -15.20 9.62 -9.31
C LEU A 282 -16.55 8.93 -9.08
N LYS A 283 -17.63 9.39 -9.71
CA LYS A 283 -18.95 8.74 -9.66
C LYS A 283 -19.09 7.60 -10.67
N LEU A 284 -18.20 7.55 -11.67
CA LEU A 284 -18.30 6.60 -12.75
C LEU A 284 -17.80 5.21 -12.32
N LYS A 285 -18.43 4.18 -12.85
CA LYS A 285 -17.96 2.80 -12.71
C LYS A 285 -16.96 2.49 -13.83
N GLU A 286 -15.72 2.16 -13.50
CA GLU A 286 -14.65 1.84 -14.46
C GLU A 286 -15.16 0.91 -15.57
N LYS A 287 -15.82 -0.21 -15.22
CA LYS A 287 -16.34 -1.19 -16.19
C LYS A 287 -17.32 -0.60 -17.23
N ARG A 288 -18.15 0.37 -16.86
CA ARG A 288 -19.06 1.04 -17.81
C ARG A 288 -18.34 1.98 -18.77
N ILE A 289 -17.30 2.64 -18.27
CA ILE A 289 -16.47 3.51 -19.13
C ILE A 289 -15.70 2.65 -20.14
N GLU A 290 -15.11 1.55 -19.68
CA GLU A 290 -14.40 0.60 -20.52
C GLU A 290 -15.28 0.07 -21.67
N GLU A 291 -16.51 -0.35 -21.36
CA GLU A 291 -17.47 -0.81 -22.36
C GLU A 291 -17.72 0.25 -23.43
N ARG A 292 -18.04 1.47 -23.05
CA ARG A 292 -18.32 2.57 -23.98
C ARG A 292 -17.10 2.93 -24.84
N ILE A 293 -15.90 2.97 -24.21
CA ILE A 293 -14.66 3.26 -24.93
C ILE A 293 -14.36 2.14 -25.92
N ALA A 294 -14.51 0.88 -25.51
CA ALA A 294 -14.26 -0.29 -26.33
C ALA A 294 -15.19 -0.35 -27.56
N GLU A 295 -16.49 -0.14 -27.36
CA GLU A 295 -17.50 -0.09 -28.42
C GLU A 295 -17.17 1.01 -29.44
N ASN A 296 -16.95 2.25 -28.99
CA ASN A 296 -16.64 3.37 -29.86
C ASN A 296 -15.29 3.21 -30.59
N ALA A 297 -14.30 2.61 -29.94
CA ALA A 297 -12.98 2.34 -30.54
C ALA A 297 -12.98 1.11 -31.47
N GLY A 298 -14.01 0.26 -31.46
CA GLY A 298 -14.03 -1.02 -32.17
C GLY A 298 -12.92 -1.98 -31.68
N VAL A 299 -12.77 -2.09 -30.34
CA VAL A 299 -11.76 -2.92 -29.66
C VAL A 299 -12.46 -3.82 -28.67
N ASP A 300 -11.97 -5.05 -28.52
CA ASP A 300 -12.47 -5.95 -27.47
C ASP A 300 -12.28 -5.31 -26.10
N ARG A 301 -13.35 -5.27 -25.27
CA ARG A 301 -13.35 -4.68 -23.94
C ARG A 301 -12.22 -5.18 -23.04
N LYS A 302 -11.82 -6.45 -23.16
CA LYS A 302 -10.72 -7.01 -22.38
C LYS A 302 -9.40 -6.27 -22.55
N TYR A 303 -9.25 -5.49 -23.62
CA TYR A 303 -8.04 -4.71 -23.92
C TYR A 303 -8.20 -3.21 -23.59
N VAL A 304 -9.28 -2.80 -22.94
CA VAL A 304 -9.46 -1.44 -22.45
C VAL A 304 -9.54 -1.49 -20.92
N ILE A 305 -8.63 -0.82 -20.26
CA ILE A 305 -8.58 -0.73 -18.80
C ILE A 305 -8.62 0.75 -18.41
N VAL A 306 -9.60 1.09 -17.58
CA VAL A 306 -9.72 2.41 -16.96
C VAL A 306 -9.17 2.32 -15.55
N ASP A 307 -8.42 3.33 -15.13
CA ASP A 307 -7.81 3.45 -13.82
C ASP A 307 -8.21 4.78 -13.18
N ILE A 308 -9.10 4.69 -12.19
CA ILE A 308 -9.56 5.81 -11.38
C ILE A 308 -9.03 5.60 -9.95
N PRO A 309 -7.83 6.08 -9.61
CA PRO A 309 -7.33 5.94 -8.26
C PRO A 309 -8.26 6.64 -7.26
N PRO A 310 -8.46 6.07 -6.06
CA PRO A 310 -9.16 6.78 -5.00
C PRO A 310 -8.40 8.06 -4.66
N ILE A 311 -9.12 9.10 -4.28
CA ILE A 311 -8.49 10.26 -3.65
C ILE A 311 -8.15 9.84 -2.23
N GLU A 312 -6.87 9.72 -1.94
CA GLU A 312 -6.43 9.41 -0.60
C GLU A 312 -6.78 10.54 0.37
N ASP A 313 -7.13 10.12 1.58
CA ASP A 313 -7.59 11.04 2.60
C ASP A 313 -6.44 11.90 3.10
N VAL A 314 -6.62 13.21 3.06
CA VAL A 314 -5.69 14.22 3.58
C VAL A 314 -5.56 14.15 5.11
N ARG A 315 -6.29 13.24 5.79
CA ARG A 315 -6.21 13.02 7.25
C ARG A 315 -4.80 12.72 7.75
N GLU A 316 -3.95 12.19 6.90
CA GLU A 316 -2.56 11.79 7.20
C GLU A 316 -1.60 12.93 7.56
N PHE A 317 -2.04 14.19 7.47
CA PHE A 317 -1.28 15.36 7.90
C PHE A 317 -1.68 15.87 9.30
N ARG A 318 -2.51 15.13 10.05
CA ARG A 318 -3.00 15.52 11.39
C ARG A 318 -2.03 15.23 12.53
N VAL A 319 -0.74 15.17 12.23
CA VAL A 319 0.32 14.95 13.23
C VAL A 319 0.23 16.00 14.32
N ARG A 320 0.21 15.53 15.57
CA ARG A 320 0.21 16.39 16.76
C ARG A 320 1.63 16.63 17.23
N VAL A 321 1.93 17.86 17.58
CA VAL A 321 3.23 18.28 18.12
C VAL A 321 3.04 19.03 19.43
N GLU A 322 4.02 18.93 20.33
CA GLU A 322 4.07 19.69 21.58
C GLU A 322 5.12 20.78 21.46
N ILE A 323 4.70 22.05 21.60
CA ILE A 323 5.55 23.25 21.57
C ILE A 323 5.19 24.09 22.78
N ASP A 324 6.17 24.45 23.60
CA ASP A 324 5.98 25.24 24.83
C ASP A 324 4.86 24.67 25.74
N GLY A 325 4.75 23.34 25.83
CA GLY A 325 3.73 22.64 26.62
C GLY A 325 2.30 22.66 26.04
N LYS A 326 2.12 23.15 24.82
CA LYS A 326 0.84 23.15 24.10
C LYS A 326 0.86 22.12 22.99
N ILE A 327 -0.29 21.43 22.80
CA ILE A 327 -0.46 20.49 21.69
C ILE A 327 -1.07 21.25 20.50
N GLU A 328 -0.33 21.28 19.41
CA GLU A 328 -0.68 21.92 18.15
C GLU A 328 -0.72 20.85 17.02
N LYS A 329 -1.31 21.19 15.87
CA LYS A 329 -1.17 20.36 14.67
C LYS A 329 0.09 20.77 13.92
N LEU A 330 0.84 19.79 13.43
CA LEU A 330 2.05 20.05 12.66
C LEU A 330 1.77 20.90 11.41
N GLU A 331 0.63 20.74 10.76
CA GLU A 331 0.21 21.56 9.61
C GLU A 331 0.01 23.04 9.93
N ASP A 332 -0.30 23.38 11.19
CA ASP A 332 -0.52 24.76 11.61
C ASP A 332 0.81 25.46 11.96
N VAL A 333 1.82 24.69 12.38
CA VAL A 333 3.14 25.22 12.79
C VAL A 333 4.21 25.05 11.72
N SER A 334 4.02 24.14 10.75
CA SER A 334 4.95 23.89 9.64
C SER A 334 4.37 24.35 8.31
N LYS A 335 4.97 25.40 7.73
CA LYS A 335 4.62 25.85 6.38
C LYS A 335 4.90 24.79 5.31
N VAL A 336 5.91 23.95 5.51
CA VAL A 336 6.26 22.85 4.59
C VAL A 336 5.15 21.81 4.58
N VAL A 337 4.72 21.35 5.75
CA VAL A 337 3.64 20.34 5.86
C VAL A 337 2.34 20.87 5.29
N LYS A 338 2.01 22.14 5.53
CA LYS A 338 0.86 22.79 4.93
C LYS A 338 0.92 22.79 3.41
N ALA A 339 2.07 23.17 2.82
CA ALA A 339 2.25 23.17 1.38
C ALA A 339 2.14 21.75 0.77
N LEU A 340 2.69 20.72 1.44
CA LEU A 340 2.56 19.33 1.02
C LEU A 340 1.09 18.89 1.00
N LYS A 341 0.35 19.23 2.06
CA LYS A 341 -1.08 18.91 2.16
C LYS A 341 -1.88 19.57 1.03
N ASP A 342 -1.64 20.84 0.76
CA ASP A 342 -2.33 21.59 -0.29
C ASP A 342 -2.02 21.05 -1.69
N SER A 343 -0.81 20.52 -1.91
CA SER A 343 -0.35 19.94 -3.19
C SER A 343 -0.61 18.43 -3.31
N TRP A 344 -1.13 17.77 -2.27
CA TRP A 344 -1.27 16.31 -2.27
C TRP A 344 -2.05 15.76 -3.46
N ILE A 345 -3.16 16.41 -3.79
CA ILE A 345 -4.04 15.99 -4.87
C ILE A 345 -3.42 16.18 -6.27
N ASP A 346 -2.37 17.00 -6.39
CA ASP A 346 -1.68 17.23 -7.66
C ASP A 346 -0.96 15.96 -8.18
N ASN A 347 -0.74 14.97 -7.30
CA ASN A 347 -0.19 13.67 -7.66
C ASN A 347 -1.23 12.70 -8.26
N TRP A 348 -2.53 13.00 -8.12
CA TRP A 348 -3.58 12.14 -8.65
C TRP A 348 -3.56 12.09 -10.18
N ARG A 349 -3.72 10.88 -10.76
CA ARG A 349 -3.71 10.68 -12.22
C ARG A 349 -4.82 9.71 -12.61
N PHE A 350 -5.61 10.12 -13.59
CA PHE A 350 -6.55 9.28 -14.31
C PHE A 350 -5.84 8.58 -15.48
N GLY A 351 -6.11 7.28 -15.68
CA GLY A 351 -5.50 6.49 -16.73
C GLY A 351 -6.50 5.73 -17.59
N VAL A 352 -6.21 5.62 -18.91
CA VAL A 352 -6.81 4.63 -19.80
C VAL A 352 -5.69 3.88 -20.49
N TYR A 353 -5.68 2.54 -20.36
CA TYR A 353 -4.60 1.68 -20.82
C TYR A 353 -5.12 0.66 -21.83
N THR A 354 -4.29 0.35 -22.82
CA THR A 354 -4.65 -0.64 -23.86
C THR A 354 -3.40 -1.24 -24.51
N LYS A 355 -3.57 -2.26 -25.36
CA LYS A 355 -2.49 -2.78 -26.20
C LYS A 355 -1.91 -1.70 -27.11
N LYS A 356 -0.62 -1.81 -27.44
CA LYS A 356 0.10 -0.83 -28.26
C LYS A 356 -0.61 -0.51 -29.58
N GLU A 357 -1.13 -1.51 -30.25
CA GLU A 357 -1.81 -1.40 -31.54
C GLU A 357 -3.16 -0.67 -31.48
N TYR A 358 -3.76 -0.52 -30.29
CA TYR A 358 -5.06 0.11 -30.11
C TYR A 358 -4.98 1.52 -29.51
N VAL A 359 -3.78 2.00 -29.15
CA VAL A 359 -3.59 3.25 -28.39
C VAL A 359 -4.30 4.44 -29.04
N GLU A 360 -4.13 4.67 -30.35
CA GLU A 360 -4.72 5.85 -31.01
C GLU A 360 -6.25 5.77 -31.09
N ARG A 361 -6.81 4.59 -31.36
CA ARG A 361 -8.27 4.40 -31.41
C ARG A 361 -8.91 4.58 -30.04
N VAL A 362 -8.30 3.96 -29.01
CA VAL A 362 -8.77 4.04 -27.63
C VAL A 362 -8.60 5.46 -27.08
N ARG A 363 -7.50 6.16 -27.42
CA ARG A 363 -7.30 7.56 -27.06
C ARG A 363 -8.42 8.45 -27.60
N LYS A 364 -8.67 8.38 -28.92
CA LYS A 364 -9.71 9.19 -29.56
C LYS A 364 -11.08 8.96 -28.91
N SER A 365 -11.44 7.70 -28.69
CA SER A 365 -12.68 7.31 -28.05
C SER A 365 -12.77 7.81 -26.60
N ALA A 366 -11.71 7.66 -25.81
CA ALA A 366 -11.68 8.08 -24.41
C ALA A 366 -11.82 9.60 -24.25
N VAL A 367 -11.09 10.37 -25.08
CA VAL A 367 -11.15 11.84 -25.11
C VAL A 367 -12.56 12.32 -25.42
N GLU A 368 -13.20 11.74 -26.43
CA GLU A 368 -14.58 12.07 -26.82
C GLU A 368 -15.60 11.75 -25.72
N ILE A 369 -15.58 10.51 -25.19
CA ILE A 369 -16.54 10.03 -24.19
C ILE A 369 -16.43 10.76 -22.86
N LEU A 370 -15.19 11.03 -22.41
CA LEU A 370 -14.90 11.60 -21.11
C LEU A 370 -14.71 13.13 -21.16
N ARG A 371 -14.80 13.73 -22.36
CA ARG A 371 -14.59 15.17 -22.58
C ARG A 371 -13.28 15.69 -21.96
N ILE A 372 -12.20 14.90 -22.15
CA ILE A 372 -10.87 15.24 -21.64
C ILE A 372 -10.30 16.36 -22.51
N ASP A 373 -9.71 17.38 -21.89
CA ASP A 373 -9.00 18.41 -22.62
C ASP A 373 -7.72 17.83 -23.22
N ALA A 374 -7.75 17.63 -24.54
CA ALA A 374 -6.65 17.01 -25.28
C ALA A 374 -5.37 17.89 -25.34
N THR A 375 -5.46 19.17 -25.01
CA THR A 375 -4.31 20.10 -25.10
C THR A 375 -3.31 19.91 -23.96
N VAL A 376 -3.71 19.27 -22.85
CA VAL A 376 -2.87 19.07 -21.65
C VAL A 376 -1.97 17.82 -21.71
N GLN A 377 -2.12 16.99 -22.74
CA GLN A 377 -1.41 15.69 -22.82
C GLN A 377 0.05 15.78 -23.31
N SER A 378 0.58 16.95 -23.61
CA SER A 378 1.87 17.13 -24.30
C SER A 378 2.99 17.58 -23.39
N SER A 379 3.13 17.19 -22.23
CA SER A 379 4.41 17.30 -21.50
C SER A 379 4.34 16.62 -20.15
N LEU A 380 5.04 15.54 -20.02
CA LEU A 380 5.85 15.21 -18.86
C LEU A 380 6.23 13.71 -18.96
N PHE A 381 7.42 13.48 -19.58
CA PHE A 381 8.24 12.25 -19.65
C PHE A 381 7.77 11.12 -20.53
#